data_c7e34a9806e398c6ef0e619f563390e2
#
_entry.id   c7e34a9806e398c6ef0e619f563390e2
#
_cell.length_a   1.000
_cell.length_b   1.000
_cell.length_c   1.000
_cell.angle_alpha   90.00
_cell.angle_beta   90.00
_cell.angle_gamma   90.00
#
_symmetry.space_group_name_H-M   'P 1'
#
loop_
_entity.id
_entity.type
_entity.pdbx_description
1 polymer ?
#
loop_
_entity_poly.entity_id
_entity_poly.type
_entity_poly.pdbx_seq_one_letter_code
_entity_poly.pdbx_strand_id
1 'polypeptide(L)'
;MWPVDLSRSALAQHSVDLRQFIDFRQSSLPNGLRLVEAYNSSGLTFTLLPDRGLDIWTAAFNGLPLTWISQNSPHPPDHGATWLRQFNGGLLVTCGLRHVGQPEADDVTGERRDLHGDYTRLRAGALSSHGAWEGDRYLLALTGSVAEASFFGDQLRLTRTVRMALGEPWVEVTDQVANVGDAPAPLMHLHHINFGYPLVHDGVELLTATVTAYPADENARRGAPRRTRYDGATAQRPEEVFFHHVRVDAGGMSLAALADDEFGVAVEWDARQAPYLTQWKNFRQTLYLNGVEPGNCLPEGLNRARRAPTVCRHHPTGKGSGRCPL
;
A
#
# COMPACT_ATOMS: atom_id res chain seq x y z
N MET A 1 -23.48 7.40 15.76
CA MET A 1 -22.24 8.00 16.31
C MET A 1 -22.64 9.14 17.25
N TRP A 2 -22.03 9.25 18.42
CA TRP A 2 -22.26 10.38 19.34
C TRP A 2 -21.76 11.66 18.65
N PRO A 3 -22.59 12.70 18.48
CA PRO A 3 -22.14 13.94 17.86
C PRO A 3 -21.19 14.67 18.82
N VAL A 4 -19.92 14.75 18.44
CA VAL A 4 -18.86 15.46 19.20
C VAL A 4 -18.37 16.64 18.37
N ASP A 5 -18.32 17.82 18.97
CA ASP A 5 -17.67 18.96 18.34
C ASP A 5 -16.16 18.86 18.52
N LEU A 6 -15.46 18.56 17.43
CA LEU A 6 -13.99 18.45 17.37
C LEU A 6 -13.35 19.71 16.77
N SER A 7 -14.09 20.83 16.71
CA SER A 7 -13.53 22.09 16.25
C SER A 7 -12.38 22.57 17.14
N ARG A 8 -11.47 23.35 16.58
CA ARG A 8 -10.35 23.92 17.33
C ARG A 8 -10.79 24.71 18.56
N SER A 9 -11.88 25.46 18.44
CA SER A 9 -12.43 26.26 19.54
C SER A 9 -13.02 25.40 20.65
N ALA A 10 -13.76 24.34 20.31
CA ALA A 10 -14.32 23.42 21.31
C ALA A 10 -13.20 22.66 22.03
N LEU A 11 -12.22 22.15 21.31
CA LEU A 11 -11.10 21.41 21.92
C LEU A 11 -10.22 22.29 22.80
N ALA A 12 -10.00 23.55 22.42
CA ALA A 12 -9.25 24.50 23.24
C ALA A 12 -9.92 24.78 24.59
N GLN A 13 -11.24 24.60 24.70
CA GLN A 13 -11.97 24.78 25.96
C GLN A 13 -12.05 23.50 26.81
N HIS A 14 -11.92 22.31 26.20
CA HIS A 14 -12.26 21.05 26.87
C HIS A 14 -11.11 20.07 26.98
N SER A 15 -10.01 20.28 26.27
CA SER A 15 -8.86 19.36 26.28
C SER A 15 -7.54 20.09 26.27
N VAL A 16 -6.61 19.61 27.08
CA VAL A 16 -5.22 20.10 27.13
C VAL A 16 -4.28 19.28 26.25
N ASP A 17 -4.73 18.11 25.79
CA ASP A 17 -3.89 17.17 25.05
C ASP A 17 -4.68 16.50 23.93
N LEU A 18 -4.35 16.85 22.68
CA LEU A 18 -5.03 16.32 21.50
C LEU A 18 -4.80 14.82 21.28
N ARG A 19 -3.80 14.21 21.94
CA ARG A 19 -3.60 12.76 21.93
C ARG A 19 -4.77 11.98 22.53
N GLN A 20 -5.70 12.65 23.20
CA GLN A 20 -6.97 12.06 23.60
C GLN A 20 -7.84 11.70 22.38
N PHE A 21 -7.68 12.40 21.25
CA PHE A 21 -8.57 12.30 20.07
C PHE A 21 -7.87 11.78 18.84
N ILE A 22 -6.57 12.07 18.68
CA ILE A 22 -5.75 11.68 17.52
C ILE A 22 -4.32 11.45 17.94
N ASP A 23 -3.74 10.29 17.61
CA ASP A 23 -2.38 9.97 18.02
C ASP A 23 -1.75 8.88 17.14
N PHE A 24 -0.41 8.82 17.14
CA PHE A 24 0.42 7.69 16.74
C PHE A 24 1.14 7.13 17.96
N ARG A 25 0.73 5.97 18.45
CA ARG A 25 1.28 5.32 19.63
C ARG A 25 2.24 4.21 19.27
N GLN A 26 3.48 4.33 19.71
CA GLN A 26 4.49 3.29 19.50
C GLN A 26 4.33 2.19 20.56
N SER A 27 4.34 0.93 20.10
CA SER A 27 4.29 -0.27 20.91
C SER A 27 5.11 -1.40 20.26
N SER A 28 5.08 -2.61 20.81
CA SER A 28 5.70 -3.78 20.21
C SER A 28 4.94 -5.05 20.54
N LEU A 29 4.96 -6.01 19.61
CA LEU A 29 4.51 -7.38 19.87
C LEU A 29 5.51 -8.14 20.78
N PRO A 30 5.08 -9.23 21.42
CA PRO A 30 5.96 -10.06 22.26
C PRO A 30 7.18 -10.62 21.51
N ASN A 31 7.12 -10.75 20.19
CA ASN A 31 8.23 -11.18 19.34
C ASN A 31 9.23 -10.05 19.00
N GLY A 32 9.05 -8.85 19.58
CA GLY A 32 9.91 -7.69 19.37
C GLY A 32 9.60 -6.85 18.13
N LEU A 33 8.58 -7.20 17.34
CA LEU A 33 8.17 -6.39 16.19
C LEU A 33 7.58 -5.06 16.66
N ARG A 34 8.09 -3.94 16.16
CA ARG A 34 7.58 -2.60 16.49
C ARG A 34 6.25 -2.34 15.79
N LEU A 35 5.36 -1.67 16.49
CA LEU A 35 4.06 -1.21 16.00
C LEU A 35 3.93 0.31 16.19
N VAL A 36 3.15 0.93 15.32
CA VAL A 36 2.58 2.26 15.55
C VAL A 36 1.09 2.19 15.35
N GLU A 37 0.34 2.29 16.45
CA GLU A 37 -1.12 2.28 16.45
C GLU A 37 -1.65 3.70 16.24
N ALA A 38 -2.62 3.87 15.36
CA ALA A 38 -3.18 5.15 14.96
C ALA A 38 -4.70 5.19 15.14
N TYR A 39 -5.20 6.34 15.58
CA TYR A 39 -6.63 6.67 15.66
C TYR A 39 -6.82 8.18 15.52
N ASN A 40 -8.02 8.62 15.13
CA ASN A 40 -8.30 10.02 14.89
C ASN A 40 -9.74 10.47 15.19
N SER A 41 -10.45 9.75 16.04
CA SER A 41 -11.85 10.01 16.45
C SER A 41 -12.89 9.96 15.32
N SER A 42 -12.55 9.53 14.10
CA SER A 42 -13.52 9.32 13.03
C SER A 42 -14.17 7.93 13.06
N GLY A 43 -13.67 7.04 13.91
CA GLY A 43 -13.91 5.60 13.87
C GLY A 43 -12.85 4.81 13.10
N LEU A 44 -11.98 5.47 12.33
CA LEU A 44 -10.84 4.84 11.66
C LEU A 44 -9.72 4.58 12.65
N THR A 45 -9.22 3.34 12.68
CA THR A 45 -8.02 2.92 13.38
C THR A 45 -7.14 2.10 12.45
N PHE A 46 -5.82 2.21 12.58
CA PHE A 46 -4.89 1.39 11.81
C PHE A 46 -3.57 1.20 12.54
N THR A 47 -2.80 0.18 12.12
CA THR A 47 -1.51 -0.15 12.72
C THR A 47 -0.44 -0.21 11.65
N LEU A 48 0.66 0.52 11.86
CA LEU A 48 1.84 0.51 10.99
C LEU A 48 2.90 -0.44 11.55
N LEU A 49 3.68 -1.03 10.65
CA LEU A 49 4.80 -1.91 10.94
C LEU A 49 6.15 -1.25 10.59
N PRO A 50 6.79 -0.51 11.51
CA PRO A 50 8.09 0.10 11.24
C PRO A 50 9.16 -0.89 10.78
N ASP A 51 9.12 -2.13 11.27
CA ASP A 51 10.09 -3.17 10.90
C ASP A 51 9.76 -3.87 9.57
N ARG A 52 8.64 -3.51 8.95
CA ARG A 52 8.16 -4.09 7.69
C ARG A 52 7.81 -2.97 6.69
N GLY A 53 8.83 -2.17 6.30
CA GLY A 53 8.66 -1.10 5.32
C GLY A 53 7.82 0.09 5.76
N LEU A 54 7.45 0.21 7.04
CA LEU A 54 6.43 1.15 7.53
C LEU A 54 5.08 0.97 6.81
N ASP A 55 4.75 -0.28 6.46
CA ASP A 55 3.49 -0.67 5.84
C ASP A 55 2.32 -0.66 6.84
N ILE A 56 1.07 -0.61 6.34
CA ILE A 56 -0.13 -0.66 7.18
C ILE A 56 -0.60 -2.11 7.29
N TRP A 57 -0.54 -2.67 8.50
CA TRP A 57 -0.95 -4.04 8.74
C TRP A 57 -2.45 -4.15 8.94
N THR A 58 -2.98 -3.60 10.02
CA THR A 58 -4.42 -3.63 10.30
C THR A 58 -5.05 -2.28 10.00
N ALA A 59 -6.31 -2.30 9.57
CA ALA A 59 -7.18 -1.15 9.55
C ALA A 59 -8.60 -1.58 9.87
N ALA A 60 -9.32 -0.76 10.63
CA ALA A 60 -10.72 -0.97 10.97
C ALA A 60 -11.48 0.37 10.98
N PHE A 61 -12.75 0.32 10.65
CA PHE A 61 -13.66 1.45 10.75
C PHE A 61 -14.85 1.10 11.65
N ASN A 62 -15.06 1.88 12.69
CA ASN A 62 -16.08 1.61 13.72
C ASN A 62 -16.02 0.19 14.30
N GLY A 63 -14.81 -0.37 14.46
CA GLY A 63 -14.57 -1.70 14.97
C GLY A 63 -14.69 -2.83 13.94
N LEU A 64 -15.13 -2.55 12.71
CA LEU A 64 -15.18 -3.54 11.64
C LEU A 64 -13.85 -3.57 10.87
N PRO A 65 -13.21 -4.73 10.72
CA PRO A 65 -11.96 -4.85 9.98
C PRO A 65 -12.18 -4.57 8.48
N LEU A 66 -11.23 -3.85 7.88
CA LEU A 66 -11.18 -3.58 6.44
C LEU A 66 -10.18 -4.49 5.74
N THR A 67 -9.22 -5.00 6.49
CA THR A 67 -8.00 -5.63 6.00
C THR A 67 -8.10 -7.14 5.97
N TRP A 68 -7.55 -7.76 4.94
CA TRP A 68 -7.22 -9.17 4.99
C TRP A 68 -5.89 -9.42 5.70
N ILE A 69 -5.85 -10.38 6.61
CA ILE A 69 -4.66 -10.82 7.34
C ILE A 69 -4.38 -12.28 6.99
N SER A 70 -3.13 -12.58 6.63
CA SER A 70 -2.73 -13.95 6.32
C SER A 70 -2.50 -14.78 7.59
N GLN A 71 -2.36 -16.10 7.41
CA GLN A 71 -1.96 -17.02 8.46
C GLN A 71 -0.53 -16.79 8.98
N ASN A 72 0.29 -16.03 8.23
CA ASN A 72 1.63 -15.66 8.68
C ASN A 72 1.52 -14.46 9.62
N SER A 73 1.81 -14.67 10.90
CA SER A 73 1.91 -13.57 11.84
C SER A 73 3.03 -12.61 11.44
N PRO A 74 2.87 -11.32 11.63
CA PRO A 74 3.97 -10.40 11.37
C PRO A 74 5.12 -10.68 12.36
N HIS A 75 6.29 -10.90 11.80
CA HIS A 75 7.53 -11.13 12.52
C HIS A 75 8.55 -10.03 12.17
N PRO A 76 9.55 -9.78 13.03
CA PRO A 76 10.76 -9.07 12.59
C PRO A 76 11.29 -9.68 11.31
N PRO A 77 11.83 -8.87 10.38
CA PRO A 77 12.24 -9.36 9.07
C PRO A 77 13.25 -10.51 9.17
N ASP A 78 13.03 -11.55 8.41
CA ASP A 78 13.96 -12.66 8.19
C ASP A 78 14.41 -12.67 6.73
N HIS A 79 15.65 -12.22 6.48
CA HIS A 79 16.20 -12.15 5.13
C HIS A 79 16.51 -13.53 4.52
N GLY A 80 16.49 -14.61 5.33
CA GLY A 80 16.63 -15.99 4.86
C GLY A 80 15.32 -16.64 4.40
N ALA A 81 14.18 -16.11 4.81
CA ALA A 81 12.88 -16.64 4.41
C ALA A 81 12.36 -15.98 3.14
N THR A 82 11.61 -16.73 2.31
CA THR A 82 10.99 -16.17 1.11
C THR A 82 9.87 -15.18 1.43
N TRP A 83 9.55 -14.33 0.47
CA TRP A 83 8.45 -13.35 0.59
C TRP A 83 7.13 -14.01 1.00
N LEU A 84 6.75 -15.13 0.35
CA LEU A 84 5.52 -15.86 0.67
C LEU A 84 5.47 -16.41 2.10
N ARG A 85 6.61 -16.75 2.69
CA ARG A 85 6.68 -17.22 4.08
C ARG A 85 6.52 -16.11 5.11
N GLN A 86 6.67 -14.87 4.68
CA GLN A 86 6.61 -13.68 5.52
C GLN A 86 5.45 -12.75 5.15
N PHE A 87 4.67 -13.10 4.13
CA PHE A 87 3.52 -12.29 3.74
C PHE A 87 2.45 -12.36 4.82
N ASN A 88 2.42 -11.36 5.67
CA ASN A 88 1.47 -11.27 6.79
C ASN A 88 0.11 -10.70 6.38
N GLY A 89 -0.12 -10.43 5.08
CA GLY A 89 -1.25 -9.62 4.65
C GLY A 89 -1.09 -8.18 5.13
N GLY A 90 -2.17 -7.48 5.28
CA GLY A 90 -2.18 -6.09 5.72
C GLY A 90 -2.87 -5.18 4.72
N LEU A 91 -3.35 -4.02 5.20
CA LEU A 91 -4.02 -3.06 4.31
C LEU A 91 -3.09 -2.59 3.21
N LEU A 92 -1.84 -2.28 3.53
CA LEU A 92 -0.83 -1.88 2.57
C LEU A 92 0.43 -2.73 2.76
N VAL A 93 0.83 -3.41 1.71
CA VAL A 93 2.14 -4.06 1.58
C VAL A 93 2.85 -3.43 0.38
N THR A 94 3.99 -2.81 0.62
CA THR A 94 4.76 -2.17 -0.45
C THR A 94 5.62 -3.19 -1.17
N CYS A 95 5.44 -3.27 -2.49
CA CYS A 95 6.24 -4.09 -3.39
C CYS A 95 7.28 -3.21 -4.09
N GLY A 96 8.50 -3.69 -4.18
CA GLY A 96 9.61 -2.92 -4.79
C GLY A 96 10.86 -2.94 -3.90
N LEU A 97 11.73 -1.94 -4.03
CA LEU A 97 11.80 -0.83 -5.01
C LEU A 97 12.53 -1.24 -6.30
N ARG A 98 13.25 -2.35 -6.27
CA ARG A 98 14.11 -2.84 -7.35
C ARG A 98 13.46 -3.95 -8.17
N HIS A 99 12.37 -4.55 -7.66
CA HIS A 99 11.68 -5.64 -8.32
C HIS A 99 10.22 -5.74 -7.86
N VAL A 100 9.30 -5.93 -8.81
CA VAL A 100 7.89 -6.25 -8.56
C VAL A 100 7.46 -7.34 -9.54
N GLY A 101 7.04 -8.50 -9.03
CA GLY A 101 6.60 -9.64 -9.84
C GLY A 101 7.14 -10.98 -9.33
N GLN A 102 7.06 -12.01 -10.17
CA GLN A 102 7.54 -13.36 -9.84
C GLN A 102 9.05 -13.38 -9.57
N PRO A 103 9.55 -14.33 -8.77
CA PRO A 103 10.99 -14.48 -8.53
C PRO A 103 11.75 -14.69 -9.85
N GLU A 104 12.85 -13.95 -10.04
CA GLU A 104 13.69 -14.07 -11.22
C GLU A 104 15.17 -13.81 -10.92
N ALA A 105 16.04 -14.18 -11.85
CA ALA A 105 17.40 -13.69 -11.88
C ALA A 105 17.46 -12.46 -12.80
N ASP A 106 18.11 -11.40 -12.35
CA ASP A 106 18.30 -10.19 -13.14
C ASP A 106 19.21 -10.49 -14.36
N ASP A 107 18.70 -10.28 -15.58
CA ASP A 107 19.41 -10.57 -16.84
C ASP A 107 20.73 -9.77 -16.97
N VAL A 108 20.90 -8.67 -16.22
CA VAL A 108 22.07 -7.79 -16.31
C VAL A 108 23.09 -8.09 -15.22
N THR A 109 22.63 -8.29 -13.98
CA THR A 109 23.54 -8.44 -12.82
C THR A 109 23.66 -9.87 -12.34
N GLY A 110 22.75 -10.76 -12.73
CA GLY A 110 22.65 -12.13 -12.22
C GLY A 110 22.09 -12.23 -10.80
N GLU A 111 21.75 -11.10 -10.16
CA GLU A 111 21.20 -11.06 -8.80
C GLU A 111 19.84 -11.77 -8.77
N ARG A 112 19.64 -12.65 -7.79
CA ARG A 112 18.33 -13.30 -7.57
C ARG A 112 17.41 -12.36 -6.81
N ARG A 113 16.22 -12.18 -7.33
CA ARG A 113 15.15 -11.38 -6.75
C ARG A 113 14.00 -12.26 -6.34
N ASP A 114 13.48 -12.03 -5.15
CA ASP A 114 12.31 -12.74 -4.63
C ASP A 114 11.01 -12.11 -5.15
N LEU A 115 9.89 -12.78 -4.94
CA LEU A 115 8.55 -12.28 -5.25
C LEU A 115 8.38 -10.85 -4.71
N HIS A 116 7.97 -9.93 -5.56
CA HIS A 116 7.68 -8.53 -5.23
C HIS A 116 8.82 -7.73 -4.56
N GLY A 117 10.06 -8.23 -4.60
CA GLY A 117 11.24 -7.54 -4.07
C GLY A 117 11.40 -7.65 -2.55
N ASP A 118 12.24 -6.78 -2.00
CA ASP A 118 12.70 -6.89 -0.61
C ASP A 118 12.11 -5.82 0.32
N TYR A 119 11.42 -4.81 -0.21
CA TYR A 119 11.04 -3.62 0.55
C TYR A 119 10.30 -3.93 1.86
N THR A 120 9.29 -4.81 1.83
CA THR A 120 8.52 -5.18 3.04
C THR A 120 9.34 -5.93 4.10
N ARG A 121 10.61 -6.29 3.79
CA ARG A 121 11.55 -6.89 4.75
C ARG A 121 12.53 -5.88 5.35
N LEU A 122 12.44 -4.62 4.95
CA LEU A 122 13.34 -3.56 5.40
C LEU A 122 12.72 -2.78 6.57
N ARG A 123 13.58 -2.30 7.46
CA ARG A 123 13.18 -1.56 8.64
C ARG A 123 13.19 -0.07 8.36
N ALA A 124 12.12 0.61 8.78
CA ALA A 124 12.10 2.06 8.80
C ALA A 124 12.88 2.59 10.01
N GLY A 125 13.69 3.62 9.74
CA GLY A 125 14.38 4.43 10.75
C GLY A 125 13.86 5.85 10.76
N ALA A 126 14.40 6.66 11.68
CA ALA A 126 14.11 8.10 11.78
C ALA A 126 12.61 8.42 11.89
N LEU A 127 11.85 7.62 12.66
CA LEU A 127 10.44 7.87 12.88
C LEU A 127 10.23 9.18 13.63
N SER A 128 9.41 10.07 13.08
CA SER A 128 8.98 11.31 13.70
C SER A 128 7.52 11.59 13.43
N SER A 129 6.81 12.12 14.42
CA SER A 129 5.43 12.57 14.25
C SER A 129 5.34 14.08 14.46
N HIS A 130 4.50 14.73 13.66
CA HIS A 130 4.24 16.14 13.74
C HIS A 130 2.76 16.42 13.50
N GLY A 131 2.15 17.21 14.38
CA GLY A 131 0.77 17.63 14.24
C GLY A 131 0.65 19.16 14.18
N ALA A 132 -0.25 19.63 13.32
CA ALA A 132 -0.50 21.06 13.15
C ALA A 132 -1.96 21.35 12.79
N TRP A 133 -2.44 22.52 13.20
CA TRP A 133 -3.70 23.08 12.74
C TRP A 133 -3.51 23.80 11.40
N GLU A 134 -4.30 23.38 10.41
CA GLU A 134 -4.47 24.07 9.13
C GLU A 134 -5.90 24.64 9.08
N GLY A 135 -6.07 25.89 9.48
CA GLY A 135 -7.40 26.44 9.75
C GLY A 135 -8.07 25.71 10.91
N ASP A 136 -9.24 25.11 10.66
CA ASP A 136 -9.99 24.31 11.64
C ASP A 136 -9.74 22.81 11.55
N ARG A 137 -8.85 22.36 10.66
CA ARG A 137 -8.46 20.95 10.53
C ARG A 137 -7.14 20.71 11.27
N TYR A 138 -7.14 19.73 12.17
CA TYR A 138 -5.89 19.25 12.76
C TYR A 138 -5.37 18.05 11.99
N LEU A 139 -4.17 18.19 11.43
CA LEU A 139 -3.49 17.15 10.70
C LEU A 139 -2.36 16.57 11.56
N LEU A 140 -2.25 15.26 11.58
CA LEU A 140 -1.16 14.54 12.23
C LEU A 140 -0.46 13.64 11.21
N ALA A 141 0.85 13.80 11.11
CA ALA A 141 1.70 13.05 10.19
C ALA A 141 2.76 12.25 10.96
N LEU A 142 3.03 11.03 10.48
CA LEU A 142 4.17 10.21 10.87
C LEU A 142 5.08 10.03 9.65
N THR A 143 6.35 10.33 9.80
CA THR A 143 7.36 10.16 8.74
C THR A 143 8.40 9.14 9.17
N GLY A 144 8.81 8.28 8.25
CA GLY A 144 9.90 7.32 8.41
C GLY A 144 10.67 7.12 7.11
N SER A 145 11.89 6.62 7.21
CA SER A 145 12.77 6.39 6.06
C SER A 145 13.20 4.92 5.99
N VAL A 146 13.09 4.32 4.80
CA VAL A 146 13.52 2.95 4.49
C VAL A 146 14.59 3.01 3.41
N ALA A 147 15.71 2.31 3.61
CA ALA A 147 16.77 2.21 2.60
C ALA A 147 16.80 0.78 2.03
N GLU A 148 16.67 0.67 0.71
CA GLU A 148 17.00 -0.52 -0.05
C GLU A 148 18.33 -0.26 -0.76
N ALA A 149 19.41 -0.76 -0.18
CA ALA A 149 20.76 -0.44 -0.61
C ALA A 149 21.66 -1.67 -0.60
N SER A 150 22.51 -1.81 -1.63
CA SER A 150 23.61 -2.76 -1.70
C SER A 150 24.93 -1.98 -1.78
N PHE A 151 25.98 -2.48 -1.11
CA PHE A 151 27.24 -1.75 -1.01
C PHE A 151 27.86 -1.40 -2.37
N PHE A 152 27.79 -2.34 -3.33
CA PHE A 152 28.27 -2.14 -4.71
C PHE A 152 27.13 -2.12 -5.74
N GLY A 153 25.89 -1.96 -5.33
CA GLY A 153 24.73 -1.98 -6.20
C GLY A 153 23.85 -0.73 -6.06
N ASP A 154 22.60 -0.89 -6.44
CA ASP A 154 21.61 0.18 -6.35
C ASP A 154 21.43 0.66 -4.92
N GLN A 155 21.21 1.96 -4.74
CA GLN A 155 21.02 2.60 -3.45
C GLN A 155 19.78 3.50 -3.50
N LEU A 156 18.64 2.96 -3.13
CA LEU A 156 17.38 3.67 -3.09
C LEU A 156 16.97 3.95 -1.64
N ARG A 157 16.42 5.14 -1.40
CA ARG A 157 15.82 5.51 -0.13
C ARG A 157 14.40 5.98 -0.37
N LEU A 158 13.45 5.36 0.32
CA LEU A 158 12.07 5.81 0.37
C LEU A 158 11.83 6.54 1.69
N THR A 159 11.30 7.75 1.61
CA THR A 159 10.75 8.47 2.77
C THR A 159 9.23 8.42 2.66
N ARG A 160 8.60 7.75 3.63
CA ARG A 160 7.14 7.63 3.72
C ARG A 160 6.59 8.58 4.75
N THR A 161 5.56 9.32 4.37
CA THR A 161 4.73 10.10 5.29
C THR A 161 3.33 9.52 5.30
N VAL A 162 2.85 9.14 6.48
CA VAL A 162 1.47 8.70 6.71
C VAL A 162 0.74 9.80 7.44
N ARG A 163 -0.36 10.29 6.87
CA ARG A 163 -1.11 11.45 7.36
C ARG A 163 -2.58 11.11 7.61
N MET A 164 -3.15 11.68 8.64
CA MET A 164 -4.57 11.60 8.97
C MET A 164 -5.06 12.93 9.53
N ALA A 165 -6.38 13.18 9.46
CA ALA A 165 -7.00 14.34 10.04
C ALA A 165 -7.92 13.97 11.20
N LEU A 166 -8.00 14.82 12.19
CA LEU A 166 -8.90 14.67 13.33
C LEU A 166 -10.37 14.60 12.87
N GLY A 167 -11.06 13.53 13.23
CA GLY A 167 -12.48 13.33 12.93
C GLY A 167 -12.81 12.97 11.48
N GLU A 168 -11.81 12.79 10.59
CA GLU A 168 -12.04 12.47 9.18
C GLU A 168 -11.60 11.01 8.87
N PRO A 169 -12.45 10.20 8.18
CA PRO A 169 -12.19 8.77 8.01
C PRO A 169 -11.29 8.47 6.79
N TRP A 170 -10.08 9.01 6.77
CA TRP A 170 -9.10 8.75 5.73
C TRP A 170 -7.69 8.64 6.29
N VAL A 171 -6.84 7.94 5.56
CA VAL A 171 -5.39 7.90 5.73
C VAL A 171 -4.74 8.16 4.37
N GLU A 172 -3.73 9.03 4.35
CA GLU A 172 -2.93 9.34 3.18
C GLU A 172 -1.52 8.79 3.36
N VAL A 173 -1.00 8.13 2.33
CA VAL A 173 0.39 7.65 2.27
C VAL A 173 1.09 8.38 1.13
N THR A 174 2.15 9.10 1.45
CA THR A 174 3.00 9.76 0.46
C THR A 174 4.41 9.17 0.52
N ASP A 175 4.88 8.65 -0.61
CA ASP A 175 6.20 8.08 -0.77
C ASP A 175 7.09 8.97 -1.65
N GLN A 176 8.26 9.29 -1.14
CA GLN A 176 9.31 9.99 -1.90
C GLN A 176 10.52 9.06 -2.01
N VAL A 177 10.82 8.63 -3.23
CA VAL A 177 11.99 7.78 -3.50
C VAL A 177 13.14 8.65 -3.99
N ALA A 178 14.31 8.47 -3.39
CA ALA A 178 15.55 9.09 -3.80
C ALA A 178 16.56 8.02 -4.18
N ASN A 179 17.21 8.17 -5.33
CA ASN A 179 18.41 7.44 -5.65
C ASN A 179 19.60 8.15 -4.99
N VAL A 180 20.15 7.55 -3.95
CA VAL A 180 21.28 8.09 -3.18
C VAL A 180 22.62 7.51 -3.62
N GLY A 181 22.61 6.63 -4.64
CA GLY A 181 23.80 6.13 -5.31
C GLY A 181 24.38 7.09 -6.34
N ASP A 182 25.39 6.65 -7.07
CA ASP A 182 26.10 7.44 -8.09
C ASP A 182 25.73 7.06 -9.54
N ALA A 183 24.95 5.99 -9.72
CA ALA A 183 24.46 5.50 -11.01
C ALA A 183 22.93 5.44 -11.07
N PRO A 184 22.32 5.50 -12.28
CA PRO A 184 20.89 5.30 -12.43
C PRO A 184 20.45 3.91 -11.96
N ALA A 185 19.43 3.84 -11.11
CA ALA A 185 18.85 2.62 -10.60
C ALA A 185 17.42 2.38 -11.15
N PRO A 186 16.99 1.14 -11.37
CA PRO A 186 15.60 0.85 -11.71
C PRO A 186 14.70 1.18 -10.53
N LEU A 187 13.50 1.70 -10.80
CA LEU A 187 12.48 1.92 -9.78
C LEU A 187 11.19 1.21 -10.20
N MET A 188 10.83 0.21 -9.43
CA MET A 188 9.54 -0.49 -9.49
C MET A 188 8.84 -0.33 -8.15
N HIS A 189 7.68 0.29 -8.13
CA HIS A 189 6.96 0.59 -6.90
C HIS A 189 5.48 0.31 -7.08
N LEU A 190 4.92 -0.54 -6.22
CA LEU A 190 3.52 -0.92 -6.25
C LEU A 190 2.99 -0.98 -4.82
N HIS A 191 1.84 -0.34 -4.60
CA HIS A 191 1.10 -0.38 -3.34
C HIS A 191 0.10 -1.53 -3.39
N HIS A 192 0.40 -2.65 -2.73
CA HIS A 192 -0.46 -3.83 -2.68
C HIS A 192 -1.47 -3.68 -1.53
N ILE A 193 -2.64 -3.09 -1.83
CA ILE A 193 -3.68 -2.79 -0.83
C ILE A 193 -4.66 -3.96 -0.77
N ASN A 194 -4.78 -4.60 0.41
CA ASN A 194 -5.53 -5.83 0.59
C ASN A 194 -6.76 -5.62 1.46
N PHE A 195 -7.91 -5.78 0.87
CA PHE A 195 -9.20 -5.79 1.56
C PHE A 195 -9.69 -7.21 1.81
N GLY A 196 -10.31 -7.42 2.96
CA GLY A 196 -10.84 -8.72 3.37
C GLY A 196 -12.28 -8.66 3.86
N TYR A 197 -12.76 -9.80 4.39
CA TYR A 197 -14.07 -9.85 5.03
C TYR A 197 -14.07 -9.00 6.33
N PRO A 198 -15.15 -8.26 6.64
CA PRO A 198 -16.47 -8.26 6.00
C PRO A 198 -16.62 -7.30 4.79
N LEU A 199 -15.67 -6.40 4.51
CA LEU A 199 -15.78 -5.48 3.38
C LEU A 199 -15.85 -6.24 2.04
N VAL A 200 -15.03 -7.29 1.88
CA VAL A 200 -15.12 -8.19 0.71
C VAL A 200 -16.07 -9.33 1.07
N HIS A 201 -17.22 -9.39 0.42
CA HIS A 201 -18.24 -10.42 0.61
C HIS A 201 -19.00 -10.68 -0.71
N ASP A 202 -19.85 -11.70 -0.72
CA ASP A 202 -20.74 -11.98 -1.85
C ASP A 202 -21.69 -10.80 -2.08
N GLY A 203 -21.68 -10.26 -3.30
CA GLY A 203 -22.52 -9.13 -3.70
C GLY A 203 -21.81 -7.77 -3.68
N VAL A 204 -20.64 -7.62 -3.03
CA VAL A 204 -19.87 -6.38 -3.14
C VAL A 204 -19.34 -6.17 -4.56
N GLU A 205 -19.19 -4.92 -4.99
CA GLU A 205 -18.64 -4.59 -6.31
C GLU A 205 -17.35 -3.79 -6.21
N LEU A 206 -16.43 -4.04 -7.15
CA LEU A 206 -15.28 -3.19 -7.39
C LEU A 206 -15.65 -2.13 -8.44
N LEU A 207 -15.76 -0.90 -8.01
CA LEU A 207 -15.95 0.27 -8.85
C LEU A 207 -14.58 0.86 -9.20
N THR A 208 -14.31 1.02 -10.48
CA THR A 208 -13.02 1.57 -10.93
C THR A 208 -13.21 2.51 -12.12
N ALA A 209 -12.31 3.47 -12.27
CA ALA A 209 -12.23 4.31 -13.46
C ALA A 209 -11.59 3.57 -14.66
N THR A 210 -11.78 2.27 -14.78
CA THR A 210 -11.17 1.43 -15.81
C THR A 210 -11.69 1.74 -17.21
N VAL A 211 -10.78 1.99 -18.15
CA VAL A 211 -11.07 2.09 -19.58
C VAL A 211 -11.01 0.71 -20.24
N THR A 212 -9.93 -0.02 -19.98
CA THR A 212 -9.73 -1.40 -20.42
C THR A 212 -9.09 -2.23 -19.32
N ALA A 213 -9.39 -3.53 -19.30
CA ALA A 213 -8.76 -4.47 -18.40
C ALA A 213 -8.37 -5.74 -19.16
N TYR A 214 -7.21 -6.31 -18.82
CA TYR A 214 -6.75 -7.57 -19.39
C TYR A 214 -6.50 -8.59 -18.30
N PRO A 215 -6.86 -9.86 -18.56
CA PRO A 215 -6.53 -10.96 -17.67
C PRO A 215 -5.03 -11.27 -17.76
N ALA A 216 -4.39 -11.53 -16.60
CA ALA A 216 -2.98 -11.91 -16.55
C ALA A 216 -2.74 -13.34 -17.06
N ASP A 217 -3.72 -14.22 -16.90
CA ASP A 217 -3.62 -15.63 -17.27
C ASP A 217 -4.98 -16.21 -17.72
N GLU A 218 -5.01 -17.53 -17.96
CA GLU A 218 -6.22 -18.23 -18.40
C GLU A 218 -7.29 -18.33 -17.30
N ASN A 219 -6.93 -18.35 -16.01
CA ASN A 219 -7.90 -18.34 -14.91
C ASN A 219 -8.61 -16.99 -14.87
N ALA A 220 -7.84 -15.91 -14.91
CA ALA A 220 -8.38 -14.56 -14.97
C ALA A 220 -9.24 -14.35 -16.24
N ARG A 221 -8.85 -14.92 -17.38
CA ARG A 221 -9.64 -14.83 -18.63
C ARG A 221 -11.04 -15.44 -18.45
N ARG A 222 -11.13 -16.59 -17.79
CA ARG A 222 -12.42 -17.23 -17.47
C ARG A 222 -13.25 -16.40 -16.50
N GLY A 223 -12.60 -15.71 -15.55
CA GLY A 223 -13.23 -14.82 -14.57
C GLY A 223 -13.61 -13.44 -15.12
N ALA A 224 -13.08 -13.02 -16.28
CA ALA A 224 -13.20 -11.66 -16.80
C ALA A 224 -14.64 -11.09 -16.88
N PRO A 225 -15.70 -11.87 -17.24
CA PRO A 225 -17.06 -11.35 -17.22
C PRO A 225 -17.56 -10.93 -15.83
N ARG A 226 -16.93 -11.41 -14.77
CA ARG A 226 -17.29 -11.15 -13.37
C ARG A 226 -16.13 -10.50 -12.59
N ARG A 227 -15.19 -9.84 -13.29
CA ARG A 227 -14.01 -9.27 -12.64
C ARG A 227 -14.34 -8.26 -11.54
N THR A 228 -15.43 -7.50 -11.69
CA THR A 228 -15.84 -6.47 -10.72
C THR A 228 -16.80 -6.98 -9.65
N ARG A 229 -17.33 -8.18 -9.78
CA ARG A 229 -18.28 -8.78 -8.83
C ARG A 229 -17.61 -9.86 -7.99
N TYR A 230 -18.10 -10.02 -6.79
CA TYR A 230 -17.53 -10.92 -5.82
C TYR A 230 -18.54 -12.01 -5.49
N ASP A 231 -18.11 -13.26 -5.65
CA ASP A 231 -18.89 -14.46 -5.33
C ASP A 231 -18.46 -14.97 -3.94
N GLY A 232 -19.24 -15.87 -3.35
CA GLY A 232 -18.89 -16.55 -2.10
C GLY A 232 -17.59 -17.35 -2.18
N ALA A 233 -16.95 -17.56 -1.03
CA ALA A 233 -15.71 -18.31 -0.92
C ALA A 233 -15.88 -19.77 -1.37
N THR A 234 -14.96 -20.28 -2.19
CA THR A 234 -14.98 -21.63 -2.74
C THR A 234 -13.66 -22.37 -2.44
N ALA A 235 -13.74 -23.65 -2.09
CA ALA A 235 -12.55 -24.47 -1.85
C ALA A 235 -11.68 -24.57 -3.12
N GLN A 236 -10.37 -24.42 -2.95
CA GLN A 236 -9.35 -24.56 -4.00
C GLN A 236 -9.54 -23.65 -5.25
N ARG A 237 -10.37 -22.60 -5.15
CA ARG A 237 -10.51 -21.65 -6.26
C ARG A 237 -9.16 -20.99 -6.56
N PRO A 238 -8.69 -20.96 -7.81
CA PRO A 238 -7.48 -20.27 -8.18
C PRO A 238 -7.68 -18.76 -8.12
N GLU A 239 -6.60 -18.03 -7.92
CA GLU A 239 -6.61 -16.56 -7.98
C GLU A 239 -6.86 -16.05 -9.40
N GLU A 240 -7.34 -14.83 -9.49
CA GLU A 240 -7.57 -14.12 -10.75
C GLU A 240 -6.87 -12.76 -10.66
N VAL A 241 -5.98 -12.47 -11.60
CA VAL A 241 -5.26 -11.18 -11.67
C VAL A 241 -5.66 -10.44 -12.94
N PHE A 242 -5.99 -9.15 -12.79
CA PHE A 242 -6.34 -8.28 -13.91
C PHE A 242 -5.48 -7.03 -13.89
N PHE A 243 -5.02 -6.62 -15.07
CA PHE A 243 -4.32 -5.36 -15.27
C PHE A 243 -5.27 -4.34 -15.91
N HIS A 244 -5.34 -3.15 -15.34
CA HIS A 244 -6.27 -2.12 -15.74
C HIS A 244 -5.55 -0.91 -16.30
N HIS A 245 -6.02 -0.40 -17.44
CA HIS A 245 -5.82 0.98 -17.82
C HIS A 245 -6.92 1.82 -17.21
N VAL A 246 -6.54 2.81 -16.43
CA VAL A 246 -7.48 3.67 -15.70
C VAL A 246 -7.62 5.03 -16.36
N ARG A 247 -8.80 5.62 -16.25
CA ARG A 247 -9.02 7.02 -16.58
C ARG A 247 -8.43 7.89 -15.46
N VAL A 248 -7.91 9.02 -15.88
CA VAL A 248 -7.32 10.03 -15.00
C VAL A 248 -8.20 11.27 -15.06
N ASP A 249 -8.48 11.88 -13.93
CA ASP A 249 -9.21 13.15 -13.88
C ASP A 249 -8.32 14.35 -14.24
N ALA A 250 -8.89 15.55 -14.23
CA ALA A 250 -8.15 16.77 -14.57
C ALA A 250 -7.02 17.08 -13.56
N GLY A 251 -7.09 16.56 -12.34
CA GLY A 251 -6.07 16.67 -11.30
C GLY A 251 -4.95 15.63 -11.41
N GLY A 252 -5.10 14.65 -12.31
CA GLY A 252 -4.17 13.52 -12.42
C GLY A 252 -4.49 12.36 -11.50
N MET A 253 -5.66 12.36 -10.84
CA MET A 253 -6.07 11.34 -9.89
C MET A 253 -6.88 10.23 -10.55
N SER A 254 -6.80 9.04 -10.01
CA SER A 254 -7.67 7.91 -10.32
C SER A 254 -8.23 7.29 -9.05
N LEU A 255 -9.26 6.43 -9.21
CA LEU A 255 -10.05 5.88 -8.10
C LEU A 255 -10.36 4.40 -8.35
N ALA A 256 -10.32 3.62 -7.26
CA ALA A 256 -10.96 2.32 -7.14
C ALA A 256 -11.71 2.24 -5.80
N ALA A 257 -12.92 1.68 -5.79
CA ALA A 257 -13.68 1.51 -4.56
C ALA A 257 -14.29 0.11 -4.49
N LEU A 258 -14.30 -0.46 -3.30
CA LEU A 258 -15.12 -1.61 -2.96
C LEU A 258 -16.36 -1.10 -2.22
N ALA A 259 -17.54 -1.37 -2.74
CA ALA A 259 -18.77 -0.87 -2.17
C ALA A 259 -19.95 -1.82 -2.40
N ASP A 260 -20.90 -1.75 -1.49
CA ASP A 260 -22.27 -2.23 -1.63
C ASP A 260 -23.26 -1.08 -1.35
N ASP A 261 -24.52 -1.41 -1.12
CA ASP A 261 -25.57 -0.40 -0.85
C ASP A 261 -25.44 0.29 0.54
N GLU A 262 -24.65 -0.28 1.46
CA GLU A 262 -24.57 0.17 2.85
C GLU A 262 -23.22 0.81 3.19
N PHE A 263 -22.13 0.32 2.61
CA PHE A 263 -20.77 0.74 2.97
C PHE A 263 -19.80 0.63 1.79
N GLY A 264 -18.77 1.46 1.81
CA GLY A 264 -17.71 1.39 0.82
C GLY A 264 -16.40 1.99 1.32
N VAL A 265 -15.31 1.53 0.72
CA VAL A 265 -13.96 2.06 0.92
C VAL A 265 -13.36 2.39 -0.44
N ALA A 266 -12.84 3.61 -0.57
CA ALA A 266 -12.19 4.07 -1.78
C ALA A 266 -10.67 4.17 -1.60
N VAL A 267 -9.95 3.86 -2.66
CA VAL A 267 -8.51 4.12 -2.84
C VAL A 267 -8.39 5.15 -3.96
N GLU A 268 -7.83 6.30 -3.63
CA GLU A 268 -7.49 7.35 -4.59
C GLU A 268 -5.97 7.44 -4.72
N TRP A 269 -5.46 7.64 -5.92
CA TRP A 269 -4.01 7.79 -6.14
C TRP A 269 -3.68 8.72 -7.29
N ASP A 270 -2.49 9.31 -7.27
CA ASP A 270 -1.95 10.08 -8.39
C ASP A 270 -1.50 9.12 -9.52
N ALA A 271 -2.33 9.00 -10.54
CA ALA A 271 -2.08 8.12 -11.68
C ALA A 271 -0.97 8.63 -12.62
N ARG A 272 -0.49 9.86 -12.43
CA ARG A 272 0.72 10.36 -13.12
C ARG A 272 1.99 9.70 -12.57
N GLN A 273 1.95 9.26 -11.30
CA GLN A 273 3.06 8.57 -10.63
C GLN A 273 2.87 7.05 -10.63
N ALA A 274 1.61 6.59 -10.57
CA ALA A 274 1.24 5.18 -10.57
C ALA A 274 0.17 4.92 -11.66
N PRO A 275 0.57 4.86 -12.95
CA PRO A 275 -0.36 4.78 -14.07
C PRO A 275 -1.02 3.41 -14.24
N TYR A 276 -0.54 2.40 -13.54
CA TYR A 276 -1.05 1.03 -13.63
C TYR A 276 -1.87 0.68 -12.39
N LEU A 277 -2.96 -0.04 -12.60
CA LEU A 277 -3.72 -0.67 -11.52
C LEU A 277 -3.73 -2.18 -11.77
N THR A 278 -3.24 -2.94 -10.80
CA THR A 278 -3.42 -4.39 -10.74
C THR A 278 -4.56 -4.69 -9.77
N GLN A 279 -5.46 -5.58 -10.16
CA GLN A 279 -6.48 -6.16 -9.31
C GLN A 279 -6.14 -7.61 -9.05
N TRP A 280 -6.00 -8.00 -7.79
CA TRP A 280 -5.84 -9.38 -7.35
C TRP A 280 -7.11 -9.85 -6.65
N LYS A 281 -7.75 -10.87 -7.21
CA LYS A 281 -8.93 -11.52 -6.62
C LYS A 281 -8.55 -12.91 -6.15
N ASN A 282 -8.77 -13.20 -4.89
CA ASN A 282 -8.63 -14.54 -4.37
C ASN A 282 -9.86 -14.89 -3.53
N PHE A 283 -10.72 -15.77 -4.06
CA PHE A 283 -11.96 -16.22 -3.41
C PHE A 283 -11.85 -17.66 -2.93
N ARG A 284 -10.63 -18.10 -2.72
CA ARG A 284 -10.38 -19.37 -2.09
C ARG A 284 -10.84 -19.33 -0.64
N GLN A 285 -11.49 -20.39 -0.19
CA GLN A 285 -11.85 -20.54 1.21
C GLN A 285 -10.63 -20.34 2.10
N THR A 286 -10.73 -19.50 3.13
CA THR A 286 -9.66 -19.04 4.04
C THR A 286 -8.64 -18.01 3.47
N LEU A 287 -8.66 -17.77 2.15
CA LEU A 287 -7.87 -16.74 1.48
C LEU A 287 -8.77 -15.77 0.69
N TYR A 288 -9.82 -15.31 1.32
CA TYR A 288 -10.87 -14.51 0.68
C TYR A 288 -10.54 -13.03 0.76
N LEU A 289 -10.10 -12.46 -0.35
CA LEU A 289 -9.62 -11.07 -0.38
C LEU A 289 -9.69 -10.44 -1.79
N ASN A 290 -9.52 -9.12 -1.82
CA ASN A 290 -9.23 -8.35 -3.02
C ASN A 290 -8.04 -7.43 -2.82
N GLY A 291 -7.08 -7.50 -3.75
CA GLY A 291 -6.00 -6.54 -3.90
C GLY A 291 -6.39 -5.41 -4.86
N VAL A 292 -6.16 -4.16 -4.44
CA VAL A 292 -6.20 -2.95 -5.27
C VAL A 292 -4.79 -2.39 -5.28
N GLU A 293 -4.11 -2.46 -6.42
CA GLU A 293 -2.66 -2.32 -6.45
C GLU A 293 -2.21 -1.27 -7.47
N PRO A 294 -2.30 0.04 -7.13
CA PRO A 294 -1.71 1.09 -7.96
C PRO A 294 -0.18 1.03 -7.92
N GLY A 295 0.46 1.19 -9.08
CA GLY A 295 1.91 1.14 -9.19
C GLY A 295 2.46 1.87 -10.41
N ASN A 296 3.77 2.13 -10.39
CA ASN A 296 4.48 2.67 -11.55
C ASN A 296 4.88 1.58 -12.55
N CYS A 297 4.58 0.33 -12.25
CA CYS A 297 4.85 -0.85 -13.08
C CYS A 297 3.76 -1.91 -12.90
N LEU A 298 3.70 -2.86 -13.82
CA LEU A 298 2.96 -4.11 -13.64
C LEU A 298 3.82 -5.12 -12.89
N PRO A 299 3.22 -6.08 -12.12
CA PRO A 299 3.97 -7.10 -11.38
C PRO A 299 4.46 -8.24 -12.28
N GLU A 300 5.20 -7.89 -13.33
CA GLU A 300 5.69 -8.80 -14.36
C GLU A 300 7.21 -9.05 -14.32
N GLY A 301 7.88 -8.50 -13.30
CA GLY A 301 9.32 -8.63 -13.10
C GLY A 301 10.15 -7.53 -13.79
N LEU A 302 11.36 -7.31 -13.26
CA LEU A 302 12.27 -6.27 -13.74
C LEU A 302 12.76 -6.53 -15.17
N ASN A 303 13.05 -7.79 -15.51
CA ASN A 303 13.56 -8.12 -16.85
C ASN A 303 12.53 -7.79 -17.93
N ARG A 304 11.25 -8.11 -17.68
CA ARG A 304 10.16 -7.75 -18.61
C ARG A 304 9.93 -6.25 -18.67
N ALA A 305 9.93 -5.60 -17.53
CA ALA A 305 9.73 -4.17 -17.43
C ALA A 305 10.86 -3.36 -18.13
N ARG A 306 12.10 -3.85 -18.14
CA ARG A 306 13.21 -3.26 -18.91
C ARG A 306 13.03 -3.37 -20.42
N ARG A 307 12.35 -4.41 -20.91
CA ARG A 307 12.07 -4.63 -22.34
C ARG A 307 10.88 -3.82 -22.84
N ALA A 308 9.94 -3.55 -21.94
CA ALA A 308 8.84 -2.62 -22.17
C ALA A 308 9.25 -1.22 -21.66
N PRO A 309 8.78 -0.10 -22.24
CA PRO A 309 9.12 1.24 -21.74
C PRO A 309 8.42 1.59 -20.42
N THR A 310 8.28 0.63 -19.52
CA THR A 310 7.52 0.72 -18.26
C THR A 310 8.39 0.89 -17.03
N VAL A 311 9.72 0.77 -17.12
CA VAL A 311 10.63 0.99 -15.99
C VAL A 311 11.16 2.41 -15.99
N CYS A 312 10.87 3.12 -14.92
CA CYS A 312 11.53 4.38 -14.62
C CYS A 312 12.97 4.15 -14.16
N ARG A 313 13.96 4.77 -14.83
CA ARG A 313 15.31 4.86 -14.32
C ARG A 313 15.42 6.08 -13.43
N HIS A 314 15.62 5.87 -12.15
CA HIS A 314 15.76 6.94 -11.18
C HIS A 314 17.22 7.40 -11.13
N HIS A 315 17.46 8.65 -11.54
CA HIS A 315 18.81 9.25 -11.55
C HIS A 315 19.22 9.67 -10.14
N PRO A 316 20.54 9.73 -9.84
CA PRO A 316 21.04 10.21 -8.56
C PRO A 316 20.50 11.61 -8.22
N THR A 317 20.12 11.80 -6.96
CA THR A 317 19.67 13.09 -6.45
C THR A 317 20.84 14.09 -6.49
N GLY A 318 20.65 15.20 -7.21
CA GLY A 318 21.67 16.24 -7.43
C GLY A 318 22.04 16.49 -8.89
N LYS A 319 21.62 15.65 -9.84
CA LYS A 319 21.77 15.88 -11.28
C LYS A 319 20.41 16.01 -11.97
N GLY A 320 19.66 17.07 -11.60
CA GLY A 320 18.37 17.38 -12.19
C GLY A 320 17.24 16.46 -11.69
N SER A 321 16.12 17.04 -11.32
CA SER A 321 14.88 16.29 -10.98
C SER A 321 14.39 15.56 -12.23
N GLY A 322 14.84 14.33 -12.42
CA GLY A 322 14.33 13.45 -13.46
C GLY A 322 12.89 13.05 -13.11
N ARG A 323 11.91 13.83 -13.60
CA ARG A 323 10.56 13.29 -13.74
C ARG A 323 10.66 12.13 -14.72
N CYS A 324 10.14 10.96 -14.33
CA CYS A 324 9.95 9.88 -15.28
C CYS A 324 9.03 10.40 -16.38
N PRO A 325 9.44 10.41 -17.67
CA PRO A 325 8.47 10.72 -18.72
C PRO A 325 7.44 9.59 -18.74
N LEU A 326 6.18 9.95 -18.69
CA LEU A 326 5.04 9.08 -18.96
C LEU A 326 5.07 8.56 -20.38
#